data_bf223a89b31e1fcab9ec9374ae5d6c84
#
_entry.id   bf223a89b31e1fcab9ec9374ae5d6c84
#
_cell.length_a   1.000
_cell.length_b   1.000
_cell.length_c   1.000
_cell.angle_alpha   90.00
_cell.angle_beta   90.00
_cell.angle_gamma   90.00
#
_symmetry.space_group_name_H-M   'P 1'
#
loop_
_entity.id
_entity.type
_entity.pdbx_description
1 polymer ?
#
loop_
_entity_poly.entity_id
_entity_poly.type
_entity_poly.pdbx_seq_one_letter_code
_entity_poly.pdbx_strand_id
1 'polypeptide(L)'
;MADDAVTRNRKSMDDLDFTGWNNTDWEGVFARHHTDDVVVEVHGQPPTHGIQDHIDAMKAFVESTGGTPIQVSSHPIAFGSGEWTCVVGDLEGAGRMVTVAKWTDGAIAEEYVWI
;
A
#
# COMPACT_ATOMS: atom_id res chain seq x y z
N MET A 1 1.45 -23.25 5.41
CA MET A 1 0.00 -23.14 5.52
C MET A 1 -0.45 -21.83 4.88
N ALA A 2 -1.59 -21.83 4.19
CA ALA A 2 -2.10 -20.65 3.50
C ALA A 2 -2.27 -19.45 4.45
N ASP A 3 -2.69 -19.71 5.71
CA ASP A 3 -2.89 -18.66 6.71
C ASP A 3 -1.60 -17.97 7.12
N ASP A 4 -0.45 -18.66 7.04
CA ASP A 4 0.84 -18.07 7.38
C ASP A 4 1.25 -17.00 6.36
N ALA A 5 0.97 -17.23 5.07
CA ALA A 5 1.24 -16.23 4.03
C ALA A 5 0.35 -14.99 4.22
N VAL A 6 -0.94 -15.19 4.49
CA VAL A 6 -1.86 -14.09 4.74
C VAL A 6 -1.42 -13.28 5.97
N THR A 7 -1.06 -13.94 7.06
CA THR A 7 -0.59 -13.28 8.28
C THR A 7 0.68 -12.47 8.02
N ARG A 8 1.65 -13.05 7.32
CA ARG A 8 2.90 -12.38 6.95
C ARG A 8 2.61 -11.16 6.07
N ASN A 9 1.77 -11.31 5.07
CA ASN A 9 1.46 -10.23 4.14
C ASN A 9 0.69 -9.10 4.82
N ARG A 10 -0.19 -9.42 5.76
CA ARG A 10 -0.87 -8.40 6.56
C ARG A 10 0.09 -7.60 7.43
N LYS A 11 1.08 -8.26 8.04
CA LYS A 11 2.13 -7.57 8.81
C LYS A 11 2.97 -6.67 7.92
N SER A 12 3.29 -7.13 6.71
CA SER A 12 4.03 -6.32 5.74
C SER A 12 3.21 -5.10 5.32
N MET A 13 1.90 -5.23 5.19
CA MET A 13 1.02 -4.10 4.87
C MET A 13 0.99 -3.07 6.00
N ASP A 14 0.97 -3.51 7.25
CA ASP A 14 1.08 -2.62 8.41
C ASP A 14 2.39 -1.81 8.35
N ASP A 15 3.51 -2.50 8.12
CA ASP A 15 4.82 -1.86 8.02
C ASP A 15 4.88 -0.88 6.84
N LEU A 16 4.30 -1.28 5.69
CA LEU A 16 4.24 -0.43 4.51
C LEU A 16 3.53 0.89 4.80
N ASP A 17 2.37 0.85 5.44
CA ASP A 17 1.57 2.05 5.70
C ASP A 17 2.08 2.83 6.90
N PHE A 18 2.32 2.17 8.02
CA PHE A 18 2.67 2.88 9.27
C PHE A 18 4.11 3.37 9.29
N THR A 19 5.03 2.66 8.67
CA THR A 19 6.44 3.03 8.62
C THR A 19 6.82 3.63 7.26
N GLY A 20 6.43 2.98 6.17
CA GLY A 20 6.81 3.43 4.83
C GLY A 20 6.07 4.69 4.39
N TRP A 21 4.75 4.63 4.29
CA TRP A 21 3.94 5.74 3.84
C TRP A 21 3.96 6.91 4.84
N ASN A 22 3.64 6.65 6.09
CA ASN A 22 3.51 7.69 7.11
C ASN A 22 4.81 8.48 7.31
N ASN A 23 5.96 7.83 7.14
CA ASN A 23 7.28 8.47 7.28
C ASN A 23 7.90 8.88 5.94
N THR A 24 7.20 8.68 4.83
CA THR A 24 7.73 8.94 3.48
C THR A 24 9.05 8.21 3.20
N ASP A 25 9.20 7.02 3.72
CA ASP A 25 10.40 6.19 3.49
C ASP A 25 10.25 5.43 2.17
N TRP A 26 10.29 6.19 1.07
CA TRP A 26 9.99 5.70 -0.26
C TRP A 26 10.94 4.61 -0.73
N GLU A 27 12.25 4.82 -0.55
CA GLU A 27 13.28 3.95 -1.09
C GLU A 27 13.68 2.84 -0.13
N GLY A 28 13.25 2.93 1.14
CA GLY A 28 13.44 1.90 2.15
C GLY A 28 12.21 1.01 2.28
N VAL A 29 11.42 1.26 3.32
CA VAL A 29 10.29 0.39 3.69
C VAL A 29 9.23 0.35 2.60
N PHE A 30 8.88 1.49 2.00
CA PHE A 30 7.84 1.53 0.98
C PHE A 30 8.22 0.65 -0.22
N ALA A 31 9.40 0.85 -0.78
CA ALA A 31 9.86 0.07 -1.93
C ALA A 31 10.03 -1.41 -1.61
N ARG A 32 10.52 -1.72 -0.39
CA ARG A 32 10.81 -3.10 0.01
C ARG A 32 9.60 -4.03 -0.06
N HIS A 33 8.40 -3.51 0.18
CA HIS A 33 7.19 -4.31 0.18
C HIS A 33 6.50 -4.44 -1.18
N HIS A 34 7.13 -3.92 -2.23
CA HIS A 34 6.63 -4.03 -3.61
C HIS A 34 7.63 -4.77 -4.47
N THR A 35 7.15 -5.46 -5.51
CA THR A 35 8.04 -6.00 -6.55
C THR A 35 8.50 -4.85 -7.44
N ASP A 36 9.63 -5.04 -8.16
CA ASP A 36 10.16 -4.01 -9.05
C ASP A 36 9.18 -3.65 -10.17
N ASP A 37 8.39 -4.61 -10.62
CA ASP A 37 7.44 -4.47 -11.72
C ASP A 37 5.98 -4.33 -11.25
N VAL A 38 5.77 -3.92 -10.01
CA VAL A 38 4.42 -3.78 -9.43
C VAL A 38 3.50 -2.93 -10.29
N VAL A 39 2.25 -3.38 -10.43
CA VAL A 39 1.20 -2.61 -11.09
C VAL A 39 0.26 -2.08 -10.01
N VAL A 40 0.05 -0.78 -9.98
CA VAL A 40 -0.83 -0.13 -8.99
C VAL A 40 -1.91 0.66 -9.72
N GLU A 41 -3.16 0.41 -9.34
CA GLU A 41 -4.29 1.16 -9.85
C GLU A 41 -5.01 1.84 -8.70
N VAL A 42 -4.95 3.16 -8.66
CA VAL A 42 -5.79 3.96 -7.76
C VAL A 42 -7.09 4.25 -8.50
N HIS A 43 -8.22 3.97 -7.86
CA HIS A 43 -9.52 4.10 -8.48
C HIS A 43 -9.70 5.48 -9.12
N GLY A 44 -10.06 5.50 -10.39
CA GLY A 44 -10.25 6.74 -11.14
C GLY A 44 -8.99 7.30 -11.79
N GLN A 45 -7.83 6.66 -11.59
CA GLN A 45 -6.57 7.09 -12.18
C GLN A 45 -5.99 6.01 -13.10
N PRO A 46 -5.18 6.37 -14.09
CA PRO A 46 -4.47 5.37 -14.89
C PRO A 46 -3.52 4.54 -14.01
N PRO A 47 -3.35 3.24 -14.31
CA PRO A 47 -2.40 2.42 -13.53
C PRO A 47 -0.96 2.88 -13.73
N THR A 48 -0.15 2.71 -12.70
CA THR A 48 1.31 2.86 -12.78
C THR A 48 1.95 1.50 -12.97
N HIS A 49 3.10 1.47 -13.64
CA HIS A 49 3.85 0.26 -13.93
C HIS A 49 5.28 0.41 -13.40
N GLY A 50 5.63 -0.44 -12.44
CA GLY A 50 6.93 -0.42 -11.80
C GLY A 50 6.96 0.40 -10.53
N ILE A 51 7.90 0.05 -9.64
CA ILE A 51 8.00 0.67 -8.31
C ILE A 51 8.35 2.16 -8.41
N GLN A 52 9.21 2.55 -9.36
CA GLN A 52 9.59 3.95 -9.48
C GLN A 52 8.41 4.83 -9.89
N ASP A 53 7.59 4.37 -10.84
CA ASP A 53 6.38 5.10 -11.26
C ASP A 53 5.39 5.22 -10.10
N HIS A 54 5.26 4.16 -9.30
CA HIS A 54 4.39 4.18 -8.14
C HIS A 54 4.88 5.19 -7.09
N ILE A 55 6.18 5.18 -6.79
CA ILE A 55 6.78 6.14 -5.85
C ILE A 55 6.57 7.56 -6.36
N ASP A 56 6.84 7.82 -7.64
CA ASP A 56 6.68 9.15 -8.22
C ASP A 56 5.24 9.64 -8.13
N ALA A 57 4.27 8.76 -8.39
CA ALA A 57 2.84 9.08 -8.27
C ALA A 57 2.46 9.40 -6.82
N MET A 58 2.99 8.65 -5.86
CA MET A 58 2.71 8.88 -4.44
C MET A 58 3.35 10.17 -3.94
N LYS A 59 4.57 10.48 -4.37
CA LYS A 59 5.22 11.77 -4.07
C LYS A 59 4.38 12.95 -4.61
N ALA A 60 3.88 12.82 -5.83
CA ALA A 60 3.03 13.85 -6.43
C ALA A 60 1.73 14.02 -5.64
N PHE A 61 1.13 12.93 -5.19
CA PHE A 61 -0.06 12.98 -4.35
C PHE A 61 0.22 13.69 -3.03
N VAL A 62 1.31 13.37 -2.37
CA VAL A 62 1.72 14.02 -1.11
C VAL A 62 1.93 15.53 -1.33
N GLU A 63 2.59 15.92 -2.42
CA GLU A 63 2.75 17.35 -2.76
C GLU A 63 1.41 18.04 -2.96
N SER A 64 0.43 17.37 -3.58
CA SER A 64 -0.90 17.92 -3.80
C SER A 64 -1.68 18.14 -2.51
N THR A 65 -1.31 17.48 -1.43
CA THR A 65 -1.94 17.60 -0.11
C THR A 65 -1.09 18.41 0.88
N GLY A 66 -0.18 19.23 0.39
CA GLY A 66 0.60 20.16 1.20
C GLY A 66 1.99 19.69 1.63
N GLY A 67 2.49 18.61 1.05
CA GLY A 67 3.85 18.12 1.31
C GLY A 67 3.98 17.16 2.48
N THR A 68 2.88 16.87 3.18
CA THR A 68 2.84 15.90 4.27
C THR A 68 1.83 14.81 3.92
N PRO A 69 2.20 13.52 4.01
CA PRO A 69 1.25 12.46 3.70
C PRO A 69 0.10 12.42 4.70
N ILE A 70 -1.10 12.14 4.20
CA ILE A 70 -2.25 11.88 5.06
C ILE A 70 -1.93 10.61 5.85
N GLN A 71 -1.91 10.72 7.16
CA GLN A 71 -1.47 9.61 8.01
C GLN A 71 -2.49 8.49 8.03
N VAL A 72 -2.03 7.24 7.90
CA VAL A 72 -2.82 6.06 8.16
C VAL A 72 -2.72 5.79 9.65
N SER A 73 -3.82 5.91 10.39
CA SER A 73 -3.80 5.80 11.84
C SER A 73 -4.01 4.36 12.32
N SER A 74 -4.74 3.56 11.56
CA SER A 74 -5.01 2.16 11.92
C SER A 74 -5.48 1.37 10.71
N HIS A 75 -5.45 0.04 10.83
CA HIS A 75 -6.07 -0.90 9.91
C HIS A 75 -7.21 -1.64 10.64
N PRO A 76 -8.40 -1.05 10.77
CA PRO A 76 -9.48 -1.65 11.55
C PRO A 76 -10.07 -2.92 10.93
N ILE A 77 -9.88 -3.11 9.63
CA ILE A 77 -10.36 -4.30 8.92
C ILE A 77 -9.20 -4.79 8.04
N ALA A 78 -8.84 -6.05 8.21
CA ALA A 78 -7.81 -6.68 7.38
C ALA A 78 -8.08 -8.17 7.29
N PHE A 79 -8.08 -8.69 6.08
CA PHE A 79 -8.28 -10.12 5.83
C PHE A 79 -7.58 -10.50 4.52
N GLY A 80 -7.53 -11.80 4.25
CA GLY A 80 -6.95 -12.26 3.00
C GLY A 80 -7.21 -13.74 2.75
N SER A 81 -6.83 -14.18 1.58
CA SER A 81 -6.92 -15.58 1.16
C SER A 81 -5.85 -15.84 0.10
N GLY A 82 -5.05 -16.89 0.31
CA GLY A 82 -3.99 -17.24 -0.64
C GLY A 82 -2.97 -16.12 -0.80
N GLU A 83 -2.84 -15.62 -2.02
CA GLU A 83 -1.91 -14.55 -2.37
C GLU A 83 -2.48 -13.15 -2.18
N TRP A 84 -3.73 -13.01 -1.74
CA TRP A 84 -4.44 -11.75 -1.69
C TRP A 84 -4.69 -11.26 -0.27
N THR A 85 -4.58 -9.94 -0.09
CA THR A 85 -5.03 -9.27 1.13
C THR A 85 -5.98 -8.13 0.78
N CYS A 86 -6.89 -7.84 1.71
CA CYS A 86 -7.74 -6.64 1.66
C CYS A 86 -7.60 -5.93 2.99
N VAL A 87 -7.21 -4.68 2.95
CA VAL A 87 -6.98 -3.88 4.16
C VAL A 87 -7.74 -2.57 4.05
N VAL A 88 -8.51 -2.25 5.09
CA VAL A 88 -9.16 -0.95 5.22
C VAL A 88 -8.36 -0.12 6.21
N GLY A 89 -7.85 1.01 5.76
CA GLY A 89 -7.08 1.93 6.58
C GLY A 89 -7.90 3.16 6.95
N ASP A 90 -7.82 3.57 8.21
CA ASP A 90 -8.37 4.84 8.65
C ASP A 90 -7.36 5.96 8.35
N LEU A 91 -7.80 6.96 7.62
CA LEU A 91 -6.99 8.12 7.26
C LEU A 91 -7.33 9.28 8.19
N GLU A 92 -6.33 9.92 8.75
CA GLU A 92 -6.56 11.07 9.65
C GLU A 92 -7.19 12.23 8.88
N GLY A 93 -8.43 12.56 9.25
CA GLY A 93 -9.16 13.68 8.64
C GLY A 93 -9.63 13.47 7.21
N ALA A 94 -9.50 12.25 6.66
CA ALA A 94 -9.79 11.99 5.25
C ALA A 94 -10.61 10.72 4.99
N GLY A 95 -11.21 10.11 6.03
CA GLY A 95 -12.05 8.95 5.88
C GLY A 95 -11.28 7.64 5.84
N ARG A 96 -11.59 6.79 4.88
CA ARG A 96 -11.02 5.44 4.78
C ARG A 96 -10.45 5.17 3.40
N MET A 97 -9.43 4.31 3.38
CA MET A 97 -8.81 3.80 2.18
C MET A 97 -8.96 2.28 2.16
N VAL A 98 -9.26 1.70 1.00
CA VAL A 98 -9.29 0.25 0.84
C VAL A 98 -8.17 -0.14 -0.12
N THR A 99 -7.32 -1.07 0.30
CA THR A 99 -6.23 -1.59 -0.52
C THR A 99 -6.40 -3.09 -0.70
N VAL A 100 -6.52 -3.53 -1.95
CA VAL A 100 -6.51 -4.94 -2.32
C VAL A 100 -5.16 -5.21 -2.99
N ALA A 101 -4.41 -6.16 -2.47
CA ALA A 101 -3.07 -6.45 -2.96
C ALA A 101 -2.86 -7.94 -3.23
N LYS A 102 -2.20 -8.23 -4.35
CA LYS A 102 -1.70 -9.56 -4.66
C LYS A 102 -0.22 -9.61 -4.36
N TRP A 103 0.21 -10.61 -3.61
CA TRP A 103 1.57 -10.77 -3.13
C TRP A 103 2.30 -11.90 -3.89
N THR A 104 3.56 -11.66 -4.19
CA THR A 104 4.45 -12.66 -4.79
C THR A 104 5.74 -12.67 -4.00
N ASP A 105 6.10 -13.81 -3.41
CA ASP A 105 7.31 -13.98 -2.60
C ASP A 105 7.47 -12.91 -1.51
N GLY A 106 6.36 -12.53 -0.89
CA GLY A 106 6.36 -11.59 0.22
C GLY A 106 6.34 -10.11 -0.16
N ALA A 107 6.18 -9.79 -1.45
CA ALA A 107 6.08 -8.41 -1.93
C ALA A 107 4.83 -8.24 -2.80
N ILE A 108 4.30 -7.02 -2.84
CA ILE A 108 3.10 -6.70 -3.62
C ILE A 108 3.45 -6.64 -5.10
N ALA A 109 2.77 -7.45 -5.91
CA ALA A 109 2.92 -7.48 -7.36
C ALA A 109 1.82 -6.70 -8.08
N GLU A 110 0.62 -6.67 -7.49
CA GLU A 110 -0.54 -5.91 -8.00
C GLU A 110 -1.24 -5.26 -6.81
N GLU A 111 -1.66 -4.03 -7.00
CA GLU A 111 -2.31 -3.29 -5.93
C GLU A 111 -3.45 -2.44 -6.49
N TYR A 112 -4.59 -2.48 -5.81
CA TYR A 112 -5.78 -1.72 -6.17
C TYR A 112 -6.21 -0.91 -4.95
N VAL A 113 -6.32 0.42 -5.13
CA VAL A 113 -6.55 1.34 -4.01
C VAL A 113 -7.79 2.18 -4.29
N TRP A 114 -8.68 2.25 -3.31
CA TRP A 114 -9.84 3.14 -3.30
C TRP A 114 -9.70 4.10 -2.11
N ILE A 115 -9.80 5.38 -2.42
CA ILE A 115 -9.73 6.44 -1.42
C ILE A 115 -11.02 7.24 -1.43
#